data_49d3f0d0dfa7c961ed3db2758986dc55
#
_entry.id   49d3f0d0dfa7c961ed3db2758986dc55
#
_cell.length_a   1.000
_cell.length_b   1.000
_cell.length_c   1.000
_cell.angle_alpha   90.00
_cell.angle_beta   90.00
_cell.angle_gamma   90.00
#
_symmetry.space_group_name_H-M   'P 1'
#
loop_
_entity.id
_entity.type
_entity.pdbx_description
1 polymer ?
#
loop_
_entity_poly.entity_id
_entity_poly.type
_entity_poly.pdbx_seq_one_letter_code
_entity_poly.pdbx_strand_id
1 'polypeptide(L)'
;MSFFGRGPGRVTPAEALRRTADGAAVLLDVRETSEWNAGHAPGAVHLPLSRLAAGQSLPASAAGRPVVVICRSGNRSRQAARILAGRGTEAVDVTGGMTAWAAEGLPVRNRHGAAGTVA
;
A
#
# COMPACT_ATOMS: atom_id res chain seq x y z
N MET A 1 -22.09 12.10 -2.11
CA MET A 1 -20.98 11.51 -2.83
C MET A 1 -20.55 12.44 -3.96
N SER A 2 -19.29 12.68 -4.11
CA SER A 2 -18.76 13.55 -5.15
C SER A 2 -18.00 12.75 -6.19
N PHE A 3 -18.18 13.13 -7.45
CA PHE A 3 -17.56 12.44 -8.57
C PHE A 3 -16.63 13.35 -9.36
N PHE A 4 -16.50 14.62 -8.93
CA PHE A 4 -15.92 15.65 -9.78
C PHE A 4 -14.41 15.74 -9.55
N GLY A 5 -13.66 14.90 -10.26
CA GLY A 5 -12.22 14.95 -10.28
C GLY A 5 -11.53 14.52 -9.00
N ARG A 6 -12.27 14.01 -8.03
CA ARG A 6 -11.65 13.49 -6.82
C ARG A 6 -11.04 12.14 -7.10
N GLY A 7 -9.76 12.04 -6.81
CA GLY A 7 -9.07 10.75 -6.79
C GLY A 7 -9.48 9.92 -5.58
N PRO A 8 -8.89 8.73 -5.43
CA PRO A 8 -9.07 7.89 -4.25
C PRO A 8 -8.74 8.63 -2.97
N GLY A 9 -9.42 8.27 -1.87
CA GLY A 9 -9.17 8.86 -0.57
C GLY A 9 -7.83 8.45 0.01
N ARG A 10 -7.46 9.10 1.10
CA ARG A 10 -6.23 8.82 1.85
C ARG A 10 -6.58 8.46 3.28
N VAL A 11 -5.77 7.59 3.88
CA VAL A 11 -5.94 7.15 5.27
C VAL A 11 -4.64 7.33 6.04
N THR A 12 -4.75 7.41 7.37
CA THR A 12 -3.58 7.41 8.24
C THR A 12 -2.99 6.00 8.35
N PRO A 13 -1.72 5.85 8.79
CA PRO A 13 -1.18 4.52 9.06
C PRO A 13 -2.04 3.71 10.04
N ALA A 14 -2.54 4.31 11.10
CA ALA A 14 -3.39 3.62 12.07
C ALA A 14 -4.69 3.12 11.44
N GLU A 15 -5.33 3.92 10.60
CA GLU A 15 -6.53 3.50 9.87
C GLU A 15 -6.22 2.39 8.87
N ALA A 16 -5.08 2.49 8.18
CA ALA A 16 -4.63 1.46 7.26
C ALA A 16 -4.47 0.11 7.98
N LEU A 17 -3.84 0.13 9.16
CA LEU A 17 -3.69 -1.07 9.96
C LEU A 17 -5.04 -1.65 10.36
N ARG A 18 -5.97 -0.81 10.83
CA ARG A 18 -7.31 -1.28 11.21
C ARG A 18 -8.03 -1.95 10.03
N ARG A 19 -8.01 -1.34 8.86
CA ARG A 19 -8.71 -1.86 7.68
C ARG A 19 -8.14 -3.18 7.16
N THR A 20 -6.85 -3.41 7.39
CA THR A 20 -6.17 -4.58 6.84
C THR A 20 -5.93 -5.69 7.86
N ALA A 21 -6.00 -5.39 9.15
CA ALA A 21 -5.71 -6.35 10.21
C ALA A 21 -6.71 -7.52 10.25
N ASP A 22 -7.97 -7.26 9.95
CA ASP A 22 -9.02 -8.29 9.97
C ASP A 22 -9.27 -8.92 8.58
N GLY A 23 -8.49 -8.55 7.59
CA GLY A 23 -8.62 -9.07 6.23
C GLY A 23 -9.69 -8.40 5.39
N ALA A 24 -10.36 -7.35 5.89
CA ALA A 24 -11.37 -6.63 5.11
C ALA A 24 -10.78 -5.95 3.88
N ALA A 25 -9.53 -5.52 3.96
CA ALA A 25 -8.79 -4.95 2.84
C ALA A 25 -7.37 -5.54 2.79
N VAL A 26 -6.72 -5.40 1.66
CA VAL A 26 -5.34 -5.84 1.46
C VAL A 26 -4.41 -4.63 1.49
N LEU A 27 -3.31 -4.71 2.25
CA LEU A 27 -2.27 -3.70 2.21
C LEU A 27 -1.32 -4.01 1.05
N LEU A 28 -1.24 -3.11 0.10
CA LEU A 28 -0.42 -3.28 -1.10
C LEU A 28 0.76 -2.31 -1.06
N ASP A 29 1.97 -2.86 -0.96
CA ASP A 29 3.21 -2.09 -0.98
C ASP A 29 3.69 -1.98 -2.43
N VAL A 30 3.79 -0.74 -2.92
CA VAL A 30 4.16 -0.45 -4.31
C VAL A 30 5.57 0.08 -4.45
N ARG A 31 6.40 -0.09 -3.40
CA ARG A 31 7.82 0.27 -3.47
C ARG A 31 8.60 -0.75 -4.29
N GLU A 32 9.84 -0.39 -4.64
CA GLU A 32 10.69 -1.33 -5.35
C GLU A 32 11.19 -2.45 -4.44
N THR A 33 11.68 -3.53 -5.03
CA THR A 33 12.02 -4.74 -4.29
C THR A 33 13.08 -4.52 -3.22
N SER A 34 14.08 -3.66 -3.46
CA SER A 34 15.10 -3.37 -2.46
C SER A 34 14.52 -2.70 -1.21
N GLU A 35 13.57 -1.80 -1.39
CA GLU A 35 12.87 -1.15 -0.27
C GLU A 35 12.03 -2.17 0.52
N TRP A 36 11.31 -3.00 -0.21
CA TRP A 36 10.51 -4.08 0.38
C TRP A 36 11.36 -5.04 1.20
N ASN A 37 12.50 -5.45 0.66
CA ASN A 37 13.39 -6.39 1.35
C ASN A 37 13.97 -5.83 2.63
N ALA A 38 14.24 -4.53 2.69
CA ALA A 38 14.77 -3.88 3.90
C ALA A 38 13.73 -3.82 5.03
N GLY A 39 12.46 -3.63 4.67
CA GLY A 39 11.41 -3.61 5.66
C GLY A 39 10.05 -3.26 5.06
N HIS A 40 9.03 -4.00 5.46
CA HIS A 40 7.64 -3.80 5.02
C HIS A 40 6.68 -4.15 6.16
N ALA A 41 5.44 -3.74 6.03
CA ALA A 41 4.41 -4.06 7.01
C ALA A 41 4.10 -5.56 6.94
N PRO A 42 3.98 -6.25 8.09
CA PRO A 42 3.58 -7.66 8.10
C PRO A 42 2.24 -7.86 7.40
N GLY A 43 2.14 -8.92 6.62
CA GLY A 43 0.92 -9.23 5.88
C GLY A 43 0.70 -8.43 4.60
N ALA A 44 1.56 -7.47 4.29
CA ALA A 44 1.46 -6.71 3.06
C ALA A 44 1.75 -7.58 1.84
N VAL A 45 1.11 -7.25 0.74
CA VAL A 45 1.35 -7.85 -0.57
C VAL A 45 2.20 -6.87 -1.37
N HIS A 46 3.14 -7.37 -2.16
CA HIS A 46 4.09 -6.53 -2.89
C HIS A 46 3.81 -6.52 -4.40
N LEU A 47 3.70 -5.33 -4.96
CA LEU A 47 3.68 -5.11 -6.41
C LEU A 47 4.26 -3.72 -6.71
N PRO A 48 5.50 -3.62 -7.20
CA PRO A 48 6.11 -2.32 -7.49
C PRO A 48 5.27 -1.48 -8.46
N LEU A 49 5.23 -0.17 -8.21
CA LEU A 49 4.51 0.77 -9.08
C LEU A 49 4.95 0.63 -10.54
N SER A 50 6.24 0.40 -10.79
CA SER A 50 6.76 0.24 -12.15
C SER A 50 6.05 -0.89 -12.91
N ARG A 51 5.76 -2.01 -12.23
CA ARG A 51 5.04 -3.14 -12.83
C ARG A 51 3.56 -2.85 -12.97
N LEU A 52 2.96 -2.24 -11.96
CA LEU A 52 1.55 -1.86 -12.01
C LEU A 52 1.29 -0.88 -13.16
N ALA A 53 2.13 0.14 -13.29
CA ALA A 53 2.02 1.13 -14.37
C ALA A 53 2.25 0.51 -15.75
N ALA A 54 3.06 -0.55 -15.84
CA ALA A 54 3.27 -1.29 -17.07
C ALA A 54 2.11 -2.24 -17.43
N GLY A 55 1.08 -2.31 -16.61
CA GLY A 55 -0.12 -3.08 -16.90
C GLY A 55 -0.25 -4.39 -16.13
N GLN A 56 0.68 -4.72 -15.23
CA GLN A 56 0.58 -5.94 -14.46
C GLN A 56 -0.66 -5.95 -13.57
N SER A 57 -1.35 -7.08 -13.53
CA SER A 57 -2.51 -7.28 -12.66
C SER A 57 -2.12 -7.41 -11.20
N LEU A 58 -3.06 -7.14 -10.30
CA LEU A 58 -2.87 -7.39 -8.88
C LEU A 58 -2.57 -8.88 -8.63
N PRO A 59 -1.75 -9.19 -7.63
CA PRO A 59 -1.60 -10.57 -7.17
C PRO A 59 -2.96 -11.18 -6.78
N ALA A 60 -3.08 -12.48 -6.92
CA ALA A 60 -4.35 -13.18 -6.65
C ALA A 60 -4.90 -12.90 -5.25
N SER A 61 -4.02 -12.74 -4.25
CA SER A 61 -4.41 -12.44 -2.87
C SER A 61 -5.06 -11.06 -2.71
N ALA A 62 -4.88 -10.17 -3.67
CA ALA A 62 -5.45 -8.82 -3.64
C ALA A 62 -6.56 -8.62 -4.69
N ALA A 63 -6.66 -9.49 -5.69
CA ALA A 63 -7.60 -9.34 -6.78
C ALA A 63 -9.06 -9.36 -6.28
N GLY A 64 -9.85 -8.40 -6.74
CA GLY A 64 -11.27 -8.31 -6.38
C GLY A 64 -11.54 -7.82 -4.95
N ARG A 65 -10.54 -7.37 -4.24
CA ARG A 65 -10.66 -6.92 -2.85
C ARG A 65 -10.37 -5.43 -2.73
N PRO A 66 -10.91 -4.75 -1.70
CA PRO A 66 -10.47 -3.40 -1.38
C PRO A 66 -8.97 -3.39 -1.07
N VAL A 67 -8.28 -2.36 -1.54
CA VAL A 67 -6.82 -2.25 -1.43
C VAL A 67 -6.45 -0.96 -0.73
N VAL A 68 -5.55 -1.05 0.24
CA VAL A 68 -4.90 0.09 0.88
C VAL A 68 -3.46 0.12 0.39
N VAL A 69 -3.09 1.15 -0.34
CA VAL A 69 -1.80 1.24 -1.03
C VAL A 69 -0.81 2.02 -0.17
N ILE A 70 0.41 1.50 -0.06
CA ILE A 70 1.47 2.16 0.72
C ILE A 70 2.75 2.23 -0.10
N CYS A 71 3.48 3.34 0.03
CA CYS A 71 4.83 3.49 -0.49
C CYS A 71 5.72 4.08 0.62
N ARG A 72 6.86 4.68 0.26
CA ARG A 72 7.77 5.20 1.28
C ARG A 72 7.21 6.45 1.97
N SER A 73 6.76 7.44 1.20
CA SER A 73 6.37 8.77 1.72
C SER A 73 4.99 9.24 1.28
N GLY A 74 4.28 8.45 0.46
CA GLY A 74 2.90 8.76 0.07
C GLY A 74 2.71 9.31 -1.34
N ASN A 75 3.75 9.39 -2.17
CA ASN A 75 3.64 9.90 -3.54
C ASN A 75 3.33 8.81 -4.56
N ARG A 76 4.13 7.75 -4.58
CA ARG A 76 3.91 6.61 -5.48
C ARG A 76 2.59 5.91 -5.19
N SER A 77 2.21 5.83 -3.91
CA SER A 77 0.94 5.20 -3.52
C SER A 77 -0.27 5.96 -4.02
N ARG A 78 -0.21 7.28 -4.10
CA ARG A 78 -1.29 8.07 -4.70
C ARG A 78 -1.46 7.74 -6.18
N GLN A 79 -0.36 7.66 -6.91
CA GLN A 79 -0.39 7.29 -8.32
C GLN A 79 -0.92 5.87 -8.52
N ALA A 80 -0.44 4.93 -7.71
CA ALA A 80 -0.90 3.54 -7.77
C ALA A 80 -2.40 3.42 -7.47
N ALA A 81 -2.89 4.13 -6.46
CA ALA A 81 -4.30 4.11 -6.12
C ALA A 81 -5.18 4.65 -7.26
N ARG A 82 -4.70 5.69 -7.96
CA ARG A 82 -5.41 6.21 -9.14
C ARG A 82 -5.46 5.19 -10.28
N ILE A 83 -4.36 4.50 -10.52
CA ILE A 83 -4.30 3.44 -11.54
C ILE A 83 -5.31 2.35 -11.19
N LEU A 84 -5.31 1.89 -9.95
CA LEU A 84 -6.23 0.84 -9.49
C LEU A 84 -7.69 1.29 -9.57
N ALA A 85 -7.99 2.51 -9.14
CA ALA A 85 -9.34 3.04 -9.23
C ALA A 85 -9.82 3.10 -10.68
N GLY A 86 -8.95 3.47 -11.61
CA GLY A 86 -9.24 3.46 -13.03
C GLY A 86 -9.52 2.06 -13.59
N ARG A 87 -9.10 1.02 -12.90
CA ARG A 87 -9.38 -0.38 -13.24
C ARG A 87 -10.57 -0.95 -12.48
N GLY A 88 -11.29 -0.12 -11.71
CA GLY A 88 -12.44 -0.55 -10.94
C GLY A 88 -12.13 -1.13 -9.57
N THR A 89 -10.89 -1.03 -9.11
CA THR A 89 -10.51 -1.47 -7.76
C THR A 89 -10.85 -0.38 -6.75
N GLU A 90 -11.48 -0.75 -5.64
CA GLU A 90 -11.66 0.16 -4.51
C GLU A 90 -10.29 0.35 -3.84
N ALA A 91 -9.72 1.55 -3.93
CA ALA A 91 -8.38 1.82 -3.46
C ALA A 91 -8.30 3.13 -2.69
N VAL A 92 -7.56 3.11 -1.60
CA VAL A 92 -7.12 4.31 -0.86
C VAL A 92 -5.62 4.19 -0.66
N ASP A 93 -4.94 5.27 -0.28
CA ASP A 93 -3.52 5.18 0.01
C ASP A 93 -3.17 5.75 1.39
N VAL A 94 -1.99 5.41 1.89
CA VAL A 94 -1.53 5.77 3.23
C VAL A 94 -0.76 7.09 3.19
N THR A 95 -1.29 8.10 3.88
CA THR A 95 -0.60 9.39 4.03
C THR A 95 0.72 9.19 4.75
N GLY A 96 1.80 9.71 4.16
CA GLY A 96 3.14 9.60 4.74
C GLY A 96 3.80 8.23 4.59
N GLY A 97 3.09 7.24 4.08
CA GLY A 97 3.64 5.93 3.74
C GLY A 97 4.33 5.19 4.87
N MET A 98 5.33 4.39 4.50
CA MET A 98 6.12 3.60 5.47
C MET A 98 6.90 4.48 6.45
N THR A 99 7.30 5.68 6.05
CA THR A 99 7.96 6.62 6.95
C THR A 99 7.04 6.98 8.12
N ALA A 100 5.80 7.35 7.85
CA ALA A 100 4.82 7.64 8.88
C ALA A 100 4.41 6.37 9.67
N TRP A 101 4.27 5.24 8.98
CA TRP A 101 3.97 3.94 9.58
C TRP A 101 4.98 3.61 10.70
N ALA A 102 6.27 3.68 10.36
CA ALA A 102 7.34 3.40 11.32
C ALA A 102 7.42 4.44 12.43
N ALA A 103 7.22 5.72 12.12
CA ALA A 103 7.24 6.81 13.11
C ALA A 103 6.15 6.64 14.17
N GLU A 104 5.03 5.99 13.81
CA GLU A 104 3.95 5.69 14.75
C GLU A 104 4.18 4.38 15.52
N GLY A 105 5.33 3.75 15.35
CA GLY A 105 5.67 2.51 16.06
C GLY A 105 4.97 1.28 15.51
N LEU A 106 4.38 1.33 14.32
CA LEU A 106 3.73 0.18 13.73
C LEU A 106 4.79 -0.81 13.20
N PRO A 107 4.48 -2.12 13.18
CA PRO A 107 5.50 -3.13 12.93
C PRO A 107 6.07 -3.08 11.51
N VAL A 108 7.39 -3.26 11.41
CA VAL A 108 8.13 -3.36 10.16
C VAL A 108 9.00 -4.61 10.22
N ARG A 109 8.91 -5.47 9.23
CA ARG A 109 9.68 -6.71 9.13
C ARG A 109 10.47 -6.71 7.85
N ASN A 110 11.70 -7.28 7.90
CA ASN A 110 12.47 -7.50 6.69
C ASN A 110 12.02 -8.79 5.99
N ARG A 111 12.63 -9.12 4.86
CA ARG A 111 12.26 -10.31 4.06
C ARG A 111 12.48 -11.64 4.80
N HIS A 112 13.22 -11.64 5.90
CA HIS A 112 13.46 -12.82 6.73
C HIS A 112 12.53 -12.90 7.94
N GLY A 113 11.59 -11.95 8.09
CA GLY A 113 10.67 -11.91 9.22
C GLY A 113 11.23 -11.26 10.48
N ALA A 114 12.47 -10.78 10.45
CA ALA A 114 13.08 -10.06 11.56
C ALA A 114 12.69 -8.58 11.52
N ALA A 115 13.04 -7.81 12.55
CA ALA A 115 12.81 -6.38 12.57
C ALA A 115 13.47 -5.72 11.35
N GLY A 116 12.68 -4.93 10.62
CA GLY A 116 13.13 -4.26 9.41
C GLY A 116 13.27 -2.76 9.60
N THR A 117 13.79 -2.11 8.57
CA THR A 117 13.94 -0.66 8.50
C THR A 117 13.25 -0.14 7.25
N VAL A 118 12.86 1.14 7.28
CA VAL A 118 12.31 1.80 6.10
C VAL A 118 13.48 2.40 5.33
N ALA A 119 13.79 1.80 4.18
CA ALA A 119 14.89 2.23 3.32
C ALA A 119 14.56 3.52 2.58
#